data_196f79621a80deb22f020633612aa9ba
#
_entry.id   196f79621a80deb22f020633612aa9ba
#
_cell.length_a   1.000
_cell.length_b   1.000
_cell.length_c   1.000
_cell.angle_alpha   90.00
_cell.angle_beta   90.00
_cell.angle_gamma   90.00
#
_symmetry.space_group_name_H-M   'P 1'
#
loop_
_entity.id
_entity.type
_entity.pdbx_description
1 polymer ?
#
loop_
_entity_poly.entity_id
_entity_poly.type
_entity_poly.pdbx_seq_one_letter_code
_entity_poly.pdbx_strand_id
1 'polypeptide(L)'
;MSDTDSFIDEVNEEVRRDRIFNLFRRYGWIAVAAVLLLVGGAAWNEWRASQEQAQAEAMGDAIVAALNLETASARAAALQEIEVTQASAIVQLLSAAQLASDDRGDEAVAQLTAVQSNEALPLIYRQIAEFKSLVIADAGQSVETRRNGFEDLISSGSALRVLSEEQLALLDIAANDEGGALVRLQRLLEDSEITPGVRRRVTQLITALGAKPGDAPTGD
;
A
#
# COMPACT_ATOMS: atom_id res chain seq x y z
N MET A 1 33.40 -58.12 -49.27
CA MET A 1 32.21 -58.11 -48.45
C MET A 1 32.01 -56.71 -47.88
N SER A 2 32.09 -55.63 -48.69
CA SER A 2 31.98 -54.24 -48.21
C SER A 2 30.97 -53.38 -49.01
N ASP A 3 30.54 -53.84 -50.19
CA ASP A 3 29.63 -53.01 -51.04
C ASP A 3 28.16 -53.13 -50.64
N THR A 4 27.77 -54.25 -49.98
CA THR A 4 26.37 -54.49 -49.61
C THR A 4 25.98 -53.68 -48.33
N ASP A 5 26.92 -53.52 -47.39
CA ASP A 5 26.67 -52.78 -46.17
C ASP A 5 26.58 -51.26 -46.43
N SER A 6 27.39 -50.74 -47.35
CA SER A 6 27.35 -49.35 -47.81
C SER A 6 26.02 -48.97 -48.49
N PHE A 7 25.49 -49.96 -49.30
CA PHE A 7 24.22 -49.76 -50.02
C PHE A 7 22.99 -49.74 -49.05
N ILE A 8 23.06 -50.57 -48.01
CA ILE A 8 22.01 -50.65 -47.00
C ILE A 8 22.00 -49.36 -46.13
N ASP A 9 23.14 -48.77 -45.81
CA ASP A 9 23.27 -47.54 -45.07
C ASP A 9 22.79 -46.33 -45.88
N GLU A 10 23.10 -46.28 -47.18
CA GLU A 10 22.67 -45.20 -48.08
C GLU A 10 21.14 -45.20 -48.28
N VAL A 11 20.55 -46.40 -48.46
CA VAL A 11 19.07 -46.55 -48.58
C VAL A 11 18.35 -46.21 -47.25
N ASN A 12 18.93 -46.58 -46.11
CA ASN A 12 18.37 -46.25 -44.80
C ASN A 12 18.44 -44.73 -44.52
N GLU A 13 19.48 -44.07 -44.99
CA GLU A 13 19.64 -42.61 -44.82
C GLU A 13 18.66 -41.85 -45.71
N GLU A 14 18.41 -42.29 -46.95
CA GLU A 14 17.43 -41.71 -47.86
C GLU A 14 15.98 -41.88 -47.33
N VAL A 15 15.61 -43.09 -46.89
CA VAL A 15 14.28 -43.38 -46.31
C VAL A 15 14.04 -42.60 -45.02
N ARG A 16 15.08 -42.38 -44.24
CA ARG A 16 15.01 -41.59 -42.99
C ARG A 16 14.84 -40.11 -43.31
N ARG A 17 15.50 -39.61 -44.32
CA ARG A 17 15.40 -38.22 -44.81
C ARG A 17 14.01 -37.91 -45.36
N ASP A 18 13.43 -38.82 -46.12
CA ASP A 18 12.09 -38.71 -46.69
C ASP A 18 11.00 -38.75 -45.61
N ARG A 19 11.15 -39.59 -44.60
CA ARG A 19 10.21 -39.63 -43.46
C ARG A 19 10.25 -38.31 -42.64
N ILE A 20 11.43 -37.74 -42.42
CA ILE A 20 11.61 -36.48 -41.72
C ILE A 20 11.02 -35.33 -42.55
N PHE A 21 11.24 -35.31 -43.86
CA PHE A 21 10.72 -34.31 -44.78
C PHE A 21 9.18 -34.34 -44.85
N ASN A 22 8.58 -35.51 -44.89
CA ASN A 22 7.13 -35.70 -44.88
C ASN A 22 6.51 -35.31 -43.53
N LEU A 23 7.21 -35.55 -42.43
CA LEU A 23 6.78 -35.13 -41.09
C LEU A 23 6.82 -33.59 -40.98
N PHE A 24 7.91 -32.95 -41.43
CA PHE A 24 8.02 -31.49 -41.46
C PHE A 24 6.98 -30.82 -42.38
N ARG A 25 6.70 -31.44 -43.52
CA ARG A 25 5.67 -30.92 -44.44
C ARG A 25 4.25 -31.03 -43.86
N ARG A 26 4.00 -32.09 -43.05
CA ARG A 26 2.67 -32.31 -42.46
C ARG A 26 2.46 -31.56 -41.16
N TYR A 27 3.48 -31.36 -40.33
CA TYR A 27 3.39 -30.79 -39.00
C TYR A 27 4.19 -29.50 -38.80
N GLY A 28 4.99 -29.07 -39.76
CA GLY A 28 5.81 -27.87 -39.69
C GLY A 28 5.00 -26.59 -39.43
N TRP A 29 3.77 -26.54 -39.96
CA TRP A 29 2.86 -25.43 -39.73
C TRP A 29 2.46 -25.32 -38.25
N ILE A 30 2.39 -26.45 -37.50
CA ILE A 30 2.09 -26.44 -36.05
C ILE A 30 3.23 -25.80 -35.27
N ALA A 31 4.48 -26.10 -35.64
CA ALA A 31 5.65 -25.50 -35.02
C ALA A 31 5.65 -23.95 -35.28
N VAL A 32 5.35 -23.52 -36.52
CA VAL A 32 5.23 -22.13 -36.87
C VAL A 32 4.07 -21.46 -36.09
N ALA A 33 2.92 -22.13 -36.03
CA ALA A 33 1.78 -21.62 -35.25
C ALA A 33 2.09 -21.51 -33.77
N ALA A 34 2.79 -22.50 -33.19
CA ALA A 34 3.22 -22.44 -31.79
C ALA A 34 4.17 -21.26 -31.52
N VAL A 35 5.14 -21.03 -32.41
CA VAL A 35 6.06 -19.88 -32.30
C VAL A 35 5.29 -18.55 -32.39
N LEU A 36 4.35 -18.45 -33.35
CA LEU A 36 3.52 -17.24 -33.51
C LEU A 36 2.64 -16.97 -32.27
N LEU A 37 2.08 -18.03 -31.68
CA LEU A 37 1.30 -17.89 -30.43
C LEU A 37 2.18 -17.48 -29.25
N LEU A 38 3.38 -18.01 -29.11
CA LEU A 38 4.32 -17.63 -28.05
C LEU A 38 4.80 -16.18 -28.22
N VAL A 39 5.23 -15.80 -29.44
CA VAL A 39 5.70 -14.44 -29.71
C VAL A 39 4.56 -13.42 -29.64
N GLY A 40 3.39 -13.76 -30.19
CA GLY A 40 2.20 -12.91 -30.12
C GLY A 40 1.69 -12.74 -28.68
N GLY A 41 1.69 -13.84 -27.91
CA GLY A 41 1.32 -13.80 -26.49
C GLY A 41 2.32 -12.97 -25.65
N ALA A 42 3.62 -13.11 -25.89
CA ALA A 42 4.64 -12.31 -25.24
C ALA A 42 4.51 -10.81 -25.62
N ALA A 43 4.34 -10.51 -26.89
CA ALA A 43 4.16 -9.13 -27.36
C ALA A 43 2.87 -8.48 -26.80
N TRP A 44 1.77 -9.22 -26.71
CA TRP A 44 0.53 -8.77 -26.10
C TRP A 44 0.71 -8.47 -24.61
N ASN A 45 1.38 -9.36 -23.87
CA ASN A 45 1.65 -9.18 -22.46
C ASN A 45 2.55 -7.96 -22.21
N GLU A 46 3.59 -7.78 -23.02
CA GLU A 46 4.49 -6.61 -22.93
C GLU A 46 3.75 -5.31 -23.26
N TRP A 47 2.93 -5.30 -24.31
CA TRP A 47 2.12 -4.14 -24.66
C TRP A 47 1.16 -3.77 -23.52
N ARG A 48 0.50 -4.76 -22.92
CA ARG A 48 -0.40 -4.54 -21.79
C ARG A 48 0.36 -3.98 -20.57
N ALA A 49 1.50 -4.59 -20.22
CA ALA A 49 2.34 -4.11 -19.12
C ALA A 49 2.84 -2.67 -19.35
N SER A 50 3.24 -2.34 -20.60
CA SER A 50 3.64 -0.98 -20.98
C SER A 50 2.49 0.04 -20.84
N GLN A 51 1.25 -0.34 -21.17
CA GLN A 51 0.08 0.53 -20.96
C GLN A 51 -0.22 0.77 -19.48
N GLU A 52 -0.16 -0.28 -18.67
CA GLU A 52 -0.35 -0.18 -17.22
C GLU A 52 0.73 0.70 -16.58
N GLN A 53 1.98 0.55 -17.01
CA GLN A 53 3.10 1.38 -16.56
C GLN A 53 2.93 2.85 -16.97
N ALA A 54 2.59 3.12 -18.22
CA ALA A 54 2.38 4.50 -18.70
C ALA A 54 1.23 5.20 -17.94
N GLN A 55 0.16 4.48 -17.62
CA GLN A 55 -0.92 5.03 -16.79
C GLN A 55 -0.46 5.32 -15.36
N ALA A 56 0.35 4.42 -14.75
CA ALA A 56 0.88 4.63 -13.42
C ALA A 56 1.87 5.82 -13.37
N GLU A 57 2.71 5.98 -14.39
CA GLU A 57 3.62 7.11 -14.53
C GLU A 57 2.86 8.42 -14.68
N ALA A 58 1.87 8.49 -15.59
CA ALA A 58 1.04 9.67 -15.78
C ALA A 58 0.29 10.08 -14.51
N MET A 59 -0.21 9.11 -13.75
CA MET A 59 -0.83 9.37 -12.45
C MET A 59 0.18 9.89 -11.43
N GLY A 60 1.37 9.29 -11.35
CA GLY A 60 2.44 9.76 -10.48
C GLY A 60 2.84 11.20 -10.77
N ASP A 61 2.99 11.53 -12.05
CA ASP A 61 3.31 12.89 -12.51
C ASP A 61 2.19 13.88 -12.14
N ALA A 62 0.92 13.50 -12.30
CA ALA A 62 -0.22 14.33 -11.92
C ALA A 62 -0.27 14.59 -10.41
N ILE A 63 -0.01 13.57 -9.58
CA ILE A 63 0.08 13.73 -8.11
C ILE A 63 1.22 14.67 -7.75
N VAL A 64 2.40 14.50 -8.32
CA VAL A 64 3.57 15.37 -8.07
C VAL A 64 3.27 16.80 -8.50
N ALA A 65 2.67 17.00 -9.66
CA ALA A 65 2.26 18.32 -10.14
C ALA A 65 1.27 18.99 -9.18
N ALA A 66 0.26 18.26 -8.72
CA ALA A 66 -0.71 18.75 -7.75
C ALA A 66 -0.05 19.16 -6.43
N LEU A 67 0.87 18.33 -5.90
CA LEU A 67 1.57 18.59 -4.64
C LEU A 67 2.58 19.75 -4.70
N ASN A 68 3.03 20.14 -5.89
CA ASN A 68 3.92 21.28 -6.09
C ASN A 68 3.21 22.65 -6.11
N LEU A 69 1.87 22.70 -6.02
CA LEU A 69 1.15 23.95 -5.91
C LEU A 69 1.41 24.65 -4.57
N GLU A 70 1.37 25.97 -4.57
CA GLU A 70 1.81 26.77 -3.42
C GLU A 70 0.91 26.59 -2.18
N THR A 71 -0.43 26.54 -2.36
CA THR A 71 -1.36 26.49 -1.23
C THR A 71 -1.93 25.09 -1.00
N ALA A 72 -2.24 24.76 0.26
CA ALA A 72 -2.86 23.48 0.61
C ALA A 72 -4.22 23.31 -0.07
N SER A 73 -5.01 24.38 -0.16
CA SER A 73 -6.30 24.38 -0.85
C SER A 73 -6.16 24.07 -2.35
N ALA A 74 -5.20 24.69 -3.04
CA ALA A 74 -4.92 24.40 -4.45
C ALA A 74 -4.46 22.96 -4.65
N ARG A 75 -3.60 22.44 -3.77
CA ARG A 75 -3.16 21.04 -3.80
C ARG A 75 -4.33 20.08 -3.60
N ALA A 76 -5.20 20.35 -2.63
CA ALA A 76 -6.38 19.52 -2.38
C ALA A 76 -7.31 19.49 -3.60
N ALA A 77 -7.60 20.66 -4.20
CA ALA A 77 -8.45 20.75 -5.39
C ALA A 77 -7.85 19.99 -6.59
N ALA A 78 -6.56 20.20 -6.89
CA ALA A 78 -5.88 19.54 -7.98
C ALA A 78 -5.82 18.00 -7.79
N LEU A 79 -5.63 17.52 -6.56
CA LEU A 79 -5.69 16.09 -6.25
C LEU A 79 -7.10 15.50 -6.50
N GLN A 80 -8.15 16.25 -6.20
CA GLN A 80 -9.54 15.80 -6.44
C GLN A 80 -9.91 15.71 -7.93
N GLU A 81 -9.24 16.47 -8.79
CA GLU A 81 -9.43 16.43 -10.25
C GLU A 81 -8.75 15.22 -10.93
N ILE A 82 -7.86 14.52 -10.22
CA ILE A 82 -7.20 13.33 -10.77
C ILE A 82 -8.21 12.20 -10.90
N GLU A 83 -8.56 11.84 -12.15
CA GLU A 83 -9.39 10.67 -12.43
C GLU A 83 -8.62 9.38 -12.16
N VAL A 84 -8.98 8.66 -11.09
CA VAL A 84 -8.25 7.47 -10.66
C VAL A 84 -9.18 6.29 -10.47
N THR A 85 -8.96 5.24 -11.23
CA THR A 85 -9.69 3.97 -11.07
C THR A 85 -9.05 3.02 -10.05
N GLN A 86 -7.72 2.98 -9.95
CA GLN A 86 -7.01 2.00 -9.10
C GLN A 86 -6.28 2.61 -7.88
N ALA A 87 -5.90 3.87 -7.92
CA ALA A 87 -5.21 4.53 -6.80
C ALA A 87 -6.07 5.61 -6.12
N SER A 88 -7.40 5.54 -6.26
CA SER A 88 -8.34 6.51 -5.68
C SER A 88 -8.12 6.70 -4.17
N ALA A 89 -7.80 5.65 -3.43
CA ALA A 89 -7.53 5.73 -2.00
C ALA A 89 -6.33 6.62 -1.69
N ILE A 90 -5.22 6.48 -2.43
CA ILE A 90 -4.00 7.26 -2.19
C ILE A 90 -4.26 8.75 -2.45
N VAL A 91 -4.90 9.07 -3.58
CA VAL A 91 -5.25 10.45 -3.93
C VAL A 91 -6.19 11.07 -2.90
N GLN A 92 -7.21 10.33 -2.46
CA GLN A 92 -8.14 10.79 -1.43
C GLN A 92 -7.45 10.99 -0.08
N LEU A 93 -6.56 10.09 0.34
CA LEU A 93 -5.75 10.22 1.56
C LEU A 93 -4.80 11.43 1.52
N LEU A 94 -4.22 11.73 0.34
CA LEU A 94 -3.37 12.90 0.15
C LEU A 94 -4.20 14.19 0.14
N SER A 95 -5.33 14.21 -0.56
CA SER A 95 -6.24 15.35 -0.58
C SER A 95 -6.77 15.67 0.82
N ALA A 96 -7.20 14.66 1.58
CA ALA A 96 -7.63 14.84 2.97
C ALA A 96 -6.51 15.42 3.86
N ALA A 97 -5.26 15.01 3.64
CA ALA A 97 -4.12 15.57 4.36
C ALA A 97 -3.90 17.06 4.03
N GLN A 98 -4.12 17.48 2.77
CA GLN A 98 -4.04 18.89 2.39
C GLN A 98 -5.19 19.70 2.98
N LEU A 99 -6.42 19.17 2.98
CA LEU A 99 -7.57 19.79 3.61
C LEU A 99 -7.35 20.00 5.11
N ALA A 100 -6.84 18.99 5.80
CA ALA A 100 -6.53 19.10 7.23
C ALA A 100 -5.44 20.15 7.52
N SER A 101 -4.46 20.34 6.62
CA SER A 101 -3.43 21.36 6.76
C SER A 101 -3.91 22.79 6.41
N ASP A 102 -5.10 22.92 5.83
CA ASP A 102 -5.76 24.17 5.45
C ASP A 102 -6.92 24.51 6.41
N ASP A 103 -6.90 23.98 7.64
CA ASP A 103 -7.93 24.14 8.68
C ASP A 103 -9.35 23.71 8.25
N ARG A 104 -9.44 22.81 7.25
CA ARG A 104 -10.67 22.22 6.72
C ARG A 104 -10.87 20.78 7.22
N GLY A 105 -10.78 20.62 8.54
CA GLY A 105 -10.83 19.32 9.21
C GLY A 105 -12.09 18.52 8.91
N ASP A 106 -13.26 19.15 8.90
CA ASP A 106 -14.55 18.50 8.63
C ASP A 106 -14.59 17.89 7.21
N GLU A 107 -14.09 18.62 6.22
CA GLU A 107 -14.02 18.13 4.85
C GLU A 107 -13.00 17.01 4.69
N ALA A 108 -11.88 17.11 5.39
CA ALA A 108 -10.88 16.04 5.44
C ALA A 108 -11.47 14.75 6.02
N VAL A 109 -12.19 14.83 7.15
CA VAL A 109 -12.86 13.69 7.77
C VAL A 109 -13.94 13.11 6.87
N ALA A 110 -14.74 13.93 6.19
CA ALA A 110 -15.73 13.44 5.24
C ALA A 110 -15.10 12.61 4.10
N GLN A 111 -13.98 13.08 3.55
CA GLN A 111 -13.21 12.34 2.54
C GLN A 111 -12.64 11.02 3.08
N LEU A 112 -12.05 11.05 4.28
CA LEU A 112 -11.50 9.86 4.93
C LEU A 112 -12.59 8.83 5.23
N THR A 113 -13.78 9.27 5.67
CA THR A 113 -14.93 8.40 5.89
C THR A 113 -15.39 7.69 4.60
N ALA A 114 -15.34 8.39 3.46
CA ALA A 114 -15.64 7.76 2.17
C ALA A 114 -14.63 6.67 1.80
N VAL A 115 -13.34 6.84 2.11
CA VAL A 115 -12.30 5.81 1.93
C VAL A 115 -12.52 4.64 2.90
N GLN A 116 -12.80 4.92 4.18
CA GLN A 116 -13.03 3.92 5.22
C GLN A 116 -14.20 2.98 4.89
N SER A 117 -15.30 3.54 4.38
CA SER A 117 -16.52 2.80 4.06
C SER A 117 -16.49 2.08 2.70
N ASN A 118 -15.46 2.28 1.88
CA ASN A 118 -15.36 1.64 0.58
C ASN A 118 -14.79 0.22 0.69
N GLU A 119 -15.67 -0.79 0.73
CA GLU A 119 -15.29 -2.20 0.85
C GLU A 119 -14.49 -2.74 -0.35
N ALA A 120 -14.52 -2.08 -1.50
CA ALA A 120 -13.70 -2.45 -2.66
C ALA A 120 -12.21 -2.15 -2.46
N LEU A 121 -11.86 -1.30 -1.49
CA LEU A 121 -10.47 -0.97 -1.19
C LEU A 121 -9.85 -2.02 -0.25
N PRO A 122 -8.54 -2.29 -0.40
CA PRO A 122 -7.80 -3.10 0.56
C PRO A 122 -7.96 -2.58 1.99
N LEU A 123 -8.07 -3.49 2.97
CA LEU A 123 -8.30 -3.18 4.37
C LEU A 123 -7.33 -2.13 4.92
N ILE A 124 -6.05 -2.20 4.53
CA ILE A 124 -5.03 -1.27 5.02
C ILE A 124 -5.35 0.20 4.68
N TYR A 125 -5.87 0.51 3.49
CA TYR A 125 -6.24 1.89 3.14
C TYR A 125 -7.43 2.38 3.96
N ARG A 126 -8.40 1.51 4.23
CA ARG A 126 -9.56 1.81 5.08
C ARG A 126 -9.13 2.10 6.52
N GLN A 127 -8.23 1.28 7.06
CA GLN A 127 -7.66 1.49 8.40
C GLN A 127 -6.79 2.76 8.48
N ILE A 128 -6.01 3.08 7.44
CA ILE A 128 -5.27 4.34 7.38
C ILE A 128 -6.23 5.53 7.36
N ALA A 129 -7.32 5.45 6.61
CA ALA A 129 -8.32 6.50 6.56
C ALA A 129 -9.01 6.70 7.92
N GLU A 130 -9.39 5.60 8.57
CA GLU A 130 -9.95 5.60 9.93
C GLU A 130 -8.98 6.25 10.93
N PHE A 131 -7.75 5.76 11.00
CA PHE A 131 -6.72 6.33 11.88
C PHE A 131 -6.53 7.83 11.65
N LYS A 132 -6.40 8.26 10.39
CA LYS A 132 -6.23 9.67 10.05
C LYS A 132 -7.44 10.51 10.44
N SER A 133 -8.67 10.02 10.26
CA SER A 133 -9.88 10.74 10.68
C SER A 133 -9.93 10.94 12.19
N LEU A 134 -9.47 9.95 12.97
CA LEU A 134 -9.42 10.02 14.43
C LEU A 134 -8.31 10.96 14.95
N VAL A 135 -7.25 11.18 14.17
CA VAL A 135 -6.15 12.10 14.55
C VAL A 135 -6.55 13.58 14.35
N ILE A 136 -7.46 13.88 13.41
CA ILE A 136 -7.89 15.25 13.13
C ILE A 136 -8.77 15.76 14.29
N ALA A 137 -8.16 16.47 15.24
CA ALA A 137 -8.80 16.87 16.49
C ALA A 137 -9.95 17.89 16.31
N ASP A 138 -9.85 18.76 15.28
CA ASP A 138 -10.76 19.89 15.08
C ASP A 138 -12.02 19.54 14.26
N ALA A 139 -12.20 18.27 13.93
CA ALA A 139 -13.33 17.78 13.12
C ALA A 139 -14.58 17.42 13.94
N GLY A 140 -14.82 18.08 15.07
CA GLY A 140 -16.05 17.93 15.87
C GLY A 140 -16.28 16.56 16.52
N GLN A 141 -15.30 15.63 16.43
CA GLN A 141 -15.41 14.31 17.05
C GLN A 141 -15.16 14.36 18.56
N SER A 142 -16.00 13.68 19.34
CA SER A 142 -15.80 13.60 20.78
C SER A 142 -14.52 12.80 21.12
N VAL A 143 -13.91 13.12 22.25
CA VAL A 143 -12.74 12.37 22.79
C VAL A 143 -13.09 10.89 22.94
N GLU A 144 -14.31 10.57 23.36
CA GLU A 144 -14.79 9.18 23.51
C GLU A 144 -14.88 8.46 22.16
N THR A 145 -15.41 9.12 21.13
CA THR A 145 -15.45 8.53 19.76
C THR A 145 -14.06 8.23 19.25
N ARG A 146 -13.13 9.14 19.44
CA ARG A 146 -11.73 8.96 19.04
C ARG A 146 -11.06 7.82 19.81
N ARG A 147 -11.28 7.74 21.13
CA ARG A 147 -10.77 6.66 21.97
C ARG A 147 -11.25 5.30 21.49
N ASN A 148 -12.55 5.14 21.33
CA ASN A 148 -13.17 3.90 20.86
C ASN A 148 -12.61 3.48 19.48
N GLY A 149 -12.47 4.41 18.54
CA GLY A 149 -11.91 4.11 17.23
C GLY A 149 -10.44 3.64 17.29
N PHE A 150 -9.60 4.22 18.15
CA PHE A 150 -8.24 3.72 18.33
C PHE A 150 -8.21 2.34 19.02
N GLU A 151 -9.10 2.10 19.97
CA GLU A 151 -9.25 0.79 20.62
C GLU A 151 -9.73 -0.29 19.62
N ASP A 152 -10.61 0.06 18.70
CA ASP A 152 -11.06 -0.82 17.62
C ASP A 152 -9.91 -1.18 16.65
N LEU A 153 -9.09 -0.21 16.28
CA LEU A 153 -7.88 -0.45 15.47
C LEU A 153 -6.88 -1.37 16.18
N ILE A 154 -6.73 -1.25 17.49
CA ILE A 154 -5.88 -2.13 18.30
C ILE A 154 -6.46 -3.55 18.34
N SER A 155 -7.74 -3.68 18.68
CA SER A 155 -8.41 -4.98 18.87
C SER A 155 -8.54 -5.77 17.57
N SER A 156 -8.65 -5.10 16.43
CA SER A 156 -8.68 -5.72 15.10
C SER A 156 -7.34 -6.24 14.61
N GLY A 157 -6.25 -6.07 15.37
CA GLY A 157 -4.90 -6.47 14.96
C GLY A 157 -4.37 -5.65 13.77
N SER A 158 -4.79 -4.40 13.66
CA SER A 158 -4.32 -3.48 12.62
C SER A 158 -2.79 -3.28 12.68
N ALA A 159 -2.17 -3.12 11.51
CA ALA A 159 -0.78 -2.67 11.41
C ALA A 159 -0.54 -1.29 12.05
N LEU A 160 -1.62 -0.54 12.36
CA LEU A 160 -1.57 0.77 13.02
C LEU A 160 -1.69 0.66 14.55
N ARG A 161 -1.70 -0.55 15.12
CA ARG A 161 -1.84 -0.81 16.57
C ARG A 161 -0.91 0.06 17.42
N VAL A 162 0.39 0.05 17.12
CA VAL A 162 1.41 0.81 17.88
C VAL A 162 1.17 2.33 17.79
N LEU A 163 0.73 2.81 16.63
CA LEU A 163 0.37 4.23 16.44
C LEU A 163 -0.93 4.58 17.18
N SER A 164 -1.90 3.67 17.22
CA SER A 164 -3.16 3.87 17.94
C SER A 164 -2.93 3.92 19.45
N GLU A 165 -2.04 3.06 20.00
CA GLU A 165 -1.63 3.14 21.40
C GLU A 165 -0.93 4.47 21.74
N GLU A 166 -0.08 5.00 20.85
CA GLU A 166 0.53 6.32 21.02
C GLU A 166 -0.56 7.43 21.07
N GLN A 167 -1.57 7.36 20.20
CA GLN A 167 -2.67 8.32 20.20
C GLN A 167 -3.54 8.23 21.45
N LEU A 168 -3.79 7.03 21.97
CA LEU A 168 -4.50 6.85 23.25
C LEU A 168 -3.72 7.47 24.40
N ALA A 169 -2.40 7.34 24.44
CA ALA A 169 -1.58 8.02 25.47
C ALA A 169 -1.68 9.55 25.37
N LEU A 170 -1.76 10.10 24.15
CA LEU A 170 -1.97 11.54 23.96
C LEU A 170 -3.36 11.99 24.41
N LEU A 171 -4.40 11.16 24.22
CA LEU A 171 -5.74 11.41 24.74
C LEU A 171 -5.77 11.34 26.28
N ASP A 172 -5.02 10.43 26.92
CA ASP A 172 -4.88 10.33 28.35
C ASP A 172 -4.20 11.60 28.92
N ILE A 173 -3.13 12.08 28.29
CA ILE A 173 -2.47 13.36 28.64
C ILE A 173 -3.45 14.52 28.52
N ALA A 174 -4.21 14.60 27.44
CA ALA A 174 -5.20 15.66 27.22
C ALA A 174 -6.34 15.63 28.25
N ALA A 175 -6.64 14.45 28.80
CA ALA A 175 -7.60 14.25 29.89
C ALA A 175 -7.01 14.51 31.29
N ASN A 176 -5.74 14.94 31.39
CA ASN A 176 -4.96 15.05 32.63
C ASN A 176 -4.77 13.71 33.38
N ASP A 177 -4.87 12.57 32.70
CA ASP A 177 -4.52 11.26 33.21
C ASP A 177 -3.05 10.94 32.89
N GLU A 178 -2.13 11.66 33.55
CA GLU A 178 -0.69 11.46 33.33
C GLU A 178 -0.22 10.06 33.76
N GLY A 179 -0.86 9.49 34.79
CA GLY A 179 -0.57 8.14 35.27
C GLY A 179 -0.90 7.07 34.23
N GLY A 180 -2.12 7.12 33.68
CA GLY A 180 -2.55 6.22 32.60
C GLY A 180 -1.70 6.37 31.35
N ALA A 181 -1.37 7.61 30.97
CA ALA A 181 -0.48 7.90 29.85
C ALA A 181 0.92 7.28 30.03
N LEU A 182 1.54 7.45 31.21
CA LEU A 182 2.86 6.88 31.51
C LEU A 182 2.87 5.36 31.44
N VAL A 183 1.85 4.70 32.02
CA VAL A 183 1.71 3.23 31.94
C VAL A 183 1.66 2.76 30.48
N ARG A 184 0.87 3.42 29.66
CA ARG A 184 0.72 3.10 28.24
C ARG A 184 2.02 3.34 27.46
N LEU A 185 2.66 4.49 27.64
CA LEU A 185 3.91 4.85 26.96
C LEU A 185 5.07 3.92 27.34
N GLN A 186 5.20 3.51 28.60
CA GLN A 186 6.21 2.56 29.03
C GLN A 186 5.99 1.17 28.44
N ARG A 187 4.74 0.70 28.39
CA ARG A 187 4.40 -0.56 27.69
C ARG A 187 4.75 -0.50 26.21
N LEU A 188 4.55 0.66 25.55
CA LEU A 188 4.96 0.86 24.17
C LEU A 188 6.47 0.75 23.95
N LEU A 189 7.31 1.19 24.92
CA LEU A 189 8.76 1.04 24.81
C LEU A 189 9.22 -0.41 24.80
N GLU A 190 8.46 -1.30 25.46
CA GLU A 190 8.73 -2.74 25.53
C GLU A 190 8.17 -3.51 24.34
N ASP A 191 7.36 -2.87 23.50
CA ASP A 191 6.72 -3.50 22.37
C ASP A 191 7.73 -3.83 21.27
N SER A 192 7.72 -5.08 20.81
CA SER A 192 8.63 -5.57 19.77
C SER A 192 8.38 -4.97 18.40
N GLU A 193 7.17 -4.45 18.13
CA GLU A 193 6.79 -3.84 16.86
C GLU A 193 7.02 -2.33 16.84
N ILE A 194 7.53 -1.75 17.93
CA ILE A 194 7.78 -0.30 17.99
C ILE A 194 8.85 0.12 16.98
N THR A 195 8.51 1.06 16.12
CA THR A 195 9.46 1.63 15.18
C THR A 195 10.40 2.64 15.84
N PRO A 196 11.61 2.89 15.30
CA PRO A 196 12.53 3.89 15.85
C PRO A 196 11.93 5.30 15.95
N GLY A 197 11.03 5.65 15.06
CA GLY A 197 10.31 6.93 15.07
C GLY A 197 9.37 7.05 16.25
N VAL A 198 8.52 6.05 16.47
CA VAL A 198 7.59 6.00 17.60
C VAL A 198 8.38 5.97 18.92
N ARG A 199 9.39 5.14 19.01
CA ARG A 199 10.26 5.04 20.21
C ARG A 199 10.81 6.40 20.65
N ARG A 200 11.29 7.20 19.70
CA ARG A 200 11.80 8.56 20.02
C ARG A 200 10.69 9.45 20.56
N ARG A 201 9.51 9.50 19.95
CA ARG A 201 8.38 10.31 20.41
C ARG A 201 7.89 9.88 21.78
N VAL A 202 7.74 8.56 22.00
CA VAL A 202 7.35 7.99 23.29
C VAL A 202 8.36 8.35 24.38
N THR A 203 9.66 8.26 24.10
CA THR A 203 10.72 8.67 25.05
C THR A 203 10.61 10.16 25.40
N GLN A 204 10.34 11.01 24.42
CA GLN A 204 10.15 12.45 24.62
C GLN A 204 8.90 12.74 25.46
N LEU A 205 7.79 12.04 25.21
CA LEU A 205 6.55 12.20 26.00
C LEU A 205 6.75 11.78 27.46
N ILE A 206 7.39 10.64 27.72
CA ILE A 206 7.71 10.19 29.09
C ILE A 206 8.56 11.24 29.81
N THR A 207 9.59 11.77 29.15
CA THR A 207 10.46 12.80 29.72
C THR A 207 9.69 14.11 29.99
N ALA A 208 8.78 14.51 29.09
CA ALA A 208 7.95 15.70 29.26
C ALA A 208 6.97 15.57 30.45
N LEU A 209 6.52 14.34 30.74
CA LEU A 209 5.71 14.01 31.92
C LEU A 209 6.55 13.86 33.22
N GLY A 210 7.84 14.19 33.18
CA GLY A 210 8.72 14.17 34.36
C GLY A 210 9.23 12.80 34.79
N ALA A 211 8.96 11.73 34.02
CA ALA A 211 9.42 10.38 34.29
C ALA A 211 10.67 10.01 33.47
N LYS A 212 11.33 8.91 33.82
CA LYS A 212 12.43 8.34 33.03
C LYS A 212 11.93 7.14 32.23
N PRO A 213 12.43 6.99 31.00
CA PRO A 213 12.17 5.79 30.21
C PRO A 213 12.65 4.53 30.96
N GLY A 214 11.75 3.58 31.22
CA GLY A 214 12.04 2.34 31.93
C GLY A 214 11.83 2.38 33.46
N ASP A 215 11.42 3.50 34.05
CA ASP A 215 10.96 3.53 35.42
C ASP A 215 9.60 2.80 35.50
N ALA A 216 9.42 1.95 36.52
CA ALA A 216 8.11 1.35 36.80
C ALA A 216 7.07 2.46 37.04
N PRO A 217 5.84 2.35 36.49
CA PRO A 217 4.80 3.33 36.77
C PRO A 217 4.55 3.38 38.26
N THR A 218 4.81 4.52 38.87
CA THR A 218 4.44 4.78 40.28
C THR A 218 2.92 4.99 40.29
N GLY A 219 2.16 3.90 40.51
CA GLY A 219 0.74 4.01 40.82
C GLY A 219 0.60 4.60 42.23
N ASP A 220 0.03 5.78 42.30
CA ASP A 220 -0.61 6.29 43.52
C ASP A 220 -2.04 5.77 43.61
#